data_a7fa6529983046dda181aa317721be69
#
_entry.id   a7fa6529983046dda181aa317721be69
#
_cell.length_a   1.000
_cell.length_b   1.000
_cell.length_c   1.000
_cell.angle_alpha   90.00
_cell.angle_beta   90.00
_cell.angle_gamma   90.00
#
_symmetry.space_group_name_H-M   'P 1'
#
loop_
_entity.id
_entity.type
_entity.pdbx_description
1 polymer ?
#
loop_
_entity_poly.entity_id
_entity_poly.type
_entity_poly.pdbx_seq_one_letter_code
_entity_poly.pdbx_strand_id
1 'polypeptide(L)'
;MRNKAFALLIPAAVLLSACTTVEPVIKDNGPRTASCAEGGPDSVAQQFYDLRVAQPTQGLPDSSTLAKYRPYLSDHLYQTLLAANGNTKNGAWRNGDLFSSLAQGPTVASVADASTIPNSDAHNIPLRVDLSRDGKQWQDEVLMIREGTCWVVDDIRYAANWSHPGSGTLGQTLEHEKK
;
A
#
# COMPACT_ATOMS: atom_id res chain seq x y z
N MET A 1 17.62 -62.47 55.32
CA MET A 1 16.24 -62.24 54.83
C MET A 1 16.29 -61.00 53.93
N ARG A 2 15.75 -61.11 52.76
CA ARG A 2 16.08 -60.35 51.54
C ARG A 2 15.39 -58.99 51.51
N ASN A 3 16.16 -57.90 51.52
CA ASN A 3 15.64 -56.57 51.25
C ASN A 3 15.75 -56.29 49.77
N LYS A 4 14.61 -56.16 49.12
CA LYS A 4 14.54 -55.70 47.72
C LYS A 4 14.40 -54.19 47.74
N ALA A 5 15.44 -53.49 47.30
CA ALA A 5 15.41 -52.08 47.01
C ALA A 5 14.75 -51.88 45.64
N PHE A 6 13.60 -51.18 45.60
CA PHE A 6 12.98 -50.70 44.36
C PHE A 6 13.62 -49.36 44.01
N ALA A 7 14.35 -49.33 42.92
CA ALA A 7 14.82 -48.10 42.32
C ALA A 7 13.71 -47.47 41.44
N LEU A 8 13.20 -46.34 41.84
CA LEU A 8 12.25 -45.52 41.05
C LEU A 8 13.06 -44.71 40.03
N LEU A 9 12.96 -45.11 38.78
CA LEU A 9 13.41 -44.35 37.63
C LEU A 9 12.34 -43.29 37.29
N ILE A 10 12.69 -42.00 37.49
CA ILE A 10 11.91 -40.86 37.06
C ILE A 10 12.35 -40.54 35.62
N PRO A 11 11.48 -40.56 34.60
CA PRO A 11 11.82 -40.04 33.29
C PRO A 11 11.76 -38.52 33.33
N ALA A 12 12.88 -37.87 33.09
CA ALA A 12 12.97 -36.45 32.85
C ALA A 12 12.32 -36.14 31.51
N ALA A 13 11.11 -35.56 31.53
CA ALA A 13 10.46 -34.99 30.36
C ALA A 13 11.18 -33.71 29.95
N VAL A 14 11.96 -33.77 28.90
CA VAL A 14 12.57 -32.59 28.27
C VAL A 14 11.45 -31.90 27.46
N LEU A 15 10.94 -30.79 28.00
CA LEU A 15 10.04 -29.88 27.26
C LEU A 15 10.90 -29.09 26.25
N LEU A 16 10.94 -29.55 25.02
CA LEU A 16 11.43 -28.78 23.89
C LEU A 16 10.41 -27.66 23.61
N SER A 17 10.70 -26.45 24.12
CA SER A 17 10.02 -25.26 23.70
C SER A 17 10.40 -24.97 22.24
N ALA A 18 9.56 -25.40 21.31
CA ALA A 18 9.65 -24.96 19.94
C ALA A 18 9.24 -23.48 19.88
N CYS A 19 10.23 -22.58 19.88
CA CYS A 19 10.04 -21.21 19.43
C CYS A 19 9.71 -21.27 17.95
N THR A 20 8.44 -21.24 17.62
CA THR A 20 7.98 -21.01 16.24
C THR A 20 8.29 -19.53 15.94
N THR A 21 9.41 -19.27 15.33
CA THR A 21 9.67 -17.99 14.68
C THR A 21 8.68 -17.91 13.53
N VAL A 22 7.64 -17.09 13.72
CA VAL A 22 6.77 -16.69 12.61
C VAL A 22 7.62 -15.77 11.74
N GLU A 23 8.26 -16.34 10.72
CA GLU A 23 8.82 -15.51 9.66
C GLU A 23 7.68 -14.73 9.03
N PRO A 24 7.79 -13.37 8.94
CA PRO A 24 6.84 -12.62 8.15
C PRO A 24 6.91 -13.17 6.73
N VAL A 25 5.80 -13.71 6.24
CA VAL A 25 5.65 -14.09 4.83
C VAL A 25 5.73 -12.78 4.05
N ILE A 26 6.93 -12.39 3.65
CA ILE A 26 7.14 -11.38 2.63
C ILE A 26 6.56 -12.02 1.38
N LYS A 27 5.37 -11.58 0.97
CA LYS A 27 4.85 -11.91 -0.36
C LYS A 27 5.83 -11.26 -1.33
N ASP A 28 6.78 -12.04 -1.80
CA ASP A 28 7.57 -11.68 -2.94
C ASP A 28 6.57 -11.69 -4.12
N ASN A 29 6.05 -10.51 -4.42
CA ASN A 29 5.22 -10.32 -5.60
C ASN A 29 6.16 -10.54 -6.77
N GLY A 30 6.10 -11.69 -7.39
CA GLY A 30 6.99 -12.17 -8.43
C GLY A 30 7.40 -11.12 -9.48
N PRO A 31 8.19 -11.47 -10.49
CA PRO A 31 8.72 -10.50 -11.43
C PRO A 31 7.57 -9.76 -12.12
N ARG A 32 7.57 -8.43 -12.00
CA ARG A 32 6.65 -7.54 -12.70
C ARG A 32 6.81 -7.73 -14.21
N THR A 33 5.70 -7.89 -14.92
CA THR A 33 5.70 -8.05 -16.39
C THR A 33 5.61 -6.70 -17.13
N ALA A 34 5.12 -5.65 -16.45
CA ALA A 34 5.00 -4.31 -17.03
C ALA A 34 6.23 -3.46 -16.72
N SER A 35 6.57 -2.55 -17.63
CA SER A 35 7.57 -1.51 -17.38
C SER A 35 7.18 -0.65 -16.18
N CYS A 36 8.17 -0.12 -15.46
CA CYS A 36 7.97 0.79 -14.34
C CYS A 36 8.73 2.10 -14.54
N ALA A 37 8.34 3.11 -13.77
CA ALA A 37 9.07 4.36 -13.70
C ALA A 37 10.45 4.13 -13.04
N GLU A 38 11.44 4.90 -13.46
CA GLU A 38 12.78 4.85 -12.91
C GLU A 38 12.90 5.74 -11.66
N GLY A 39 13.70 5.29 -10.71
CA GLY A 39 14.03 6.04 -9.50
C GLY A 39 13.80 5.26 -8.21
N GLY A 40 14.14 5.91 -7.10
CA GLY A 40 13.85 5.42 -5.74
C GLY A 40 12.36 5.57 -5.39
N PRO A 41 11.96 5.08 -4.21
CA PRO A 41 10.54 5.07 -3.83
C PRO A 41 9.93 6.48 -3.77
N ASP A 42 10.65 7.45 -3.24
CA ASP A 42 10.25 8.86 -3.18
C ASP A 42 10.15 9.52 -4.56
N SER A 43 11.13 9.25 -5.43
CA SER A 43 11.13 9.76 -6.79
C SER A 43 9.94 9.22 -7.61
N VAL A 44 9.67 7.92 -7.51
CA VAL A 44 8.54 7.30 -8.22
C VAL A 44 7.20 7.79 -7.66
N ALA A 45 7.08 7.91 -6.34
CA ALA A 45 5.89 8.49 -5.71
C ALA A 45 5.68 9.95 -6.14
N GLN A 46 6.74 10.76 -6.20
CA GLN A 46 6.63 12.15 -6.67
C GLN A 46 6.16 12.22 -8.12
N GLN A 47 6.75 11.41 -9.02
CA GLN A 47 6.31 11.33 -10.42
C GLN A 47 4.84 10.93 -10.56
N PHE A 48 4.36 10.02 -9.72
CA PHE A 48 2.94 9.64 -9.67
C PHE A 48 2.06 10.84 -9.31
N TYR A 49 2.40 11.58 -8.26
CA TYR A 49 1.63 12.75 -7.85
C TYR A 49 1.74 13.90 -8.84
N ASP A 50 2.89 14.10 -9.49
CA ASP A 50 3.05 15.09 -10.56
C ASP A 50 2.11 14.80 -11.74
N LEU A 51 1.98 13.53 -12.12
CA LEU A 51 1.01 13.11 -13.12
C LEU A 51 -0.44 13.35 -12.67
N ARG A 52 -0.75 13.09 -11.40
CA ARG A 52 -2.07 13.36 -10.82
C ARG A 52 -2.42 14.84 -10.85
N VAL A 53 -1.48 15.70 -10.49
CA VAL A 53 -1.66 17.17 -10.50
C VAL A 53 -1.82 17.69 -11.92
N ALA A 54 -1.03 17.17 -12.87
CA ALA A 54 -1.09 17.59 -14.28
C ALA A 54 -2.37 17.10 -15.00
N GLN A 55 -2.89 15.95 -14.61
CA GLN A 55 -4.07 15.31 -15.21
C GLN A 55 -5.07 14.86 -14.14
N PRO A 56 -5.72 15.81 -13.45
CA PRO A 56 -6.67 15.46 -12.39
C PRO A 56 -7.87 14.70 -12.98
N THR A 57 -8.29 13.64 -12.28
CA THR A 57 -9.49 12.89 -12.62
C THR A 57 -10.46 12.90 -11.44
N GLN A 58 -11.74 12.85 -11.74
CA GLN A 58 -12.79 12.67 -10.76
C GLN A 58 -13.26 11.22 -10.79
N GLY A 59 -13.37 10.61 -9.64
CA GLY A 59 -13.77 9.21 -9.52
C GLY A 59 -12.71 8.22 -10.02
N LEU A 60 -13.17 7.06 -10.42
CA LEU A 60 -12.29 6.03 -11.00
C LEU A 60 -11.73 6.50 -12.35
N PRO A 61 -10.42 6.47 -12.55
CA PRO A 61 -9.83 6.73 -13.83
C PRO A 61 -10.33 5.72 -14.87
N ASP A 62 -10.64 6.15 -16.07
CA ASP A 62 -10.94 5.25 -17.16
C ASP A 62 -9.73 4.40 -17.58
N SER A 63 -9.94 3.38 -18.41
CA SER A 63 -8.89 2.45 -18.83
C SER A 63 -7.70 3.15 -19.50
N SER A 64 -7.95 4.21 -20.26
CA SER A 64 -6.91 4.98 -20.95
C SER A 64 -6.06 5.78 -19.98
N THR A 65 -6.67 6.34 -18.97
CA THR A 65 -6.00 7.07 -17.89
C THR A 65 -5.25 6.11 -16.96
N LEU A 66 -5.86 4.96 -16.61
CA LEU A 66 -5.18 3.91 -15.85
C LEU A 66 -3.93 3.39 -16.55
N ALA A 67 -3.94 3.28 -17.87
CA ALA A 67 -2.76 2.88 -18.63
C ALA A 67 -1.58 3.85 -18.44
N LYS A 68 -1.84 5.15 -18.26
CA LYS A 68 -0.81 6.15 -17.95
C LYS A 68 -0.23 6.00 -16.55
N TYR A 69 -1.05 5.55 -15.60
CA TYR A 69 -0.61 5.29 -14.22
C TYR A 69 0.09 3.95 -14.06
N ARG A 70 -0.07 3.03 -15.01
CA ARG A 70 0.47 1.67 -14.92
C ARG A 70 1.95 1.60 -14.52
N PRO A 71 2.86 2.45 -15.02
CA PRO A 71 4.26 2.42 -14.60
C PRO A 71 4.50 2.72 -13.11
N TYR A 72 3.58 3.39 -12.46
CA TYR A 72 3.69 3.83 -11.06
C TYR A 72 2.95 2.94 -10.08
N LEU A 73 1.99 2.13 -10.54
CA LEU A 73 1.10 1.33 -9.69
C LEU A 73 1.60 -0.11 -9.56
N SER A 74 1.39 -0.71 -8.40
CA SER A 74 1.57 -2.14 -8.21
C SER A 74 0.62 -2.92 -9.12
N ASP A 75 0.97 -4.17 -9.43
CA ASP A 75 0.08 -5.05 -10.19
C ASP A 75 -1.24 -5.25 -9.45
N HIS A 76 -1.19 -5.38 -8.13
CA HIS A 76 -2.36 -5.52 -7.28
C HIS A 76 -3.29 -4.30 -7.36
N LEU A 77 -2.76 -3.10 -7.10
CA LEU A 77 -3.56 -1.87 -7.13
C LEU A 77 -4.13 -1.60 -8.52
N TYR A 78 -3.34 -1.81 -9.56
CA TYR A 78 -3.79 -1.64 -10.94
C TYR A 78 -4.97 -2.56 -11.30
N GLN A 79 -4.88 -3.86 -10.97
CA GLN A 79 -5.95 -4.82 -11.20
C GLN A 79 -7.19 -4.51 -10.37
N THR A 80 -7.02 -4.04 -9.14
CA THR A 80 -8.13 -3.63 -8.28
C THR A 80 -8.88 -2.44 -8.86
N LEU A 81 -8.17 -1.44 -9.37
CA LEU A 81 -8.77 -0.28 -10.04
C LEU A 81 -9.48 -0.66 -11.36
N LEU A 82 -8.89 -1.57 -12.15
CA LEU A 82 -9.54 -2.08 -13.37
C LEU A 82 -10.84 -2.84 -13.04
N ALA A 83 -10.82 -3.67 -12.02
CA ALA A 83 -12.00 -4.43 -11.58
C ALA A 83 -13.10 -3.50 -11.05
N ALA A 84 -12.73 -2.44 -10.33
CA ALA A 84 -13.68 -1.43 -9.85
C ALA A 84 -14.31 -0.66 -11.03
N ASN A 85 -13.55 -0.37 -12.08
CA ASN A 85 -14.04 0.30 -13.28
C ASN A 85 -15.10 -0.51 -14.04
N GLY A 86 -14.98 -1.83 -14.02
CA GLY A 86 -15.98 -2.73 -14.60
C GLY A 86 -17.29 -2.82 -13.82
N ASN A 87 -17.29 -2.39 -12.56
CA ASN A 87 -18.44 -2.47 -11.66
C ASN A 87 -19.08 -1.08 -11.45
N THR A 88 -19.77 -0.58 -12.46
CA THR A 88 -20.30 0.80 -12.53
C THR A 88 -21.49 1.07 -11.62
N LYS A 89 -21.97 0.11 -10.83
CA LYS A 89 -23.28 0.22 -10.15
C LYS A 89 -23.28 1.07 -8.89
N ASN A 90 -22.15 1.24 -8.20
CA ASN A 90 -22.12 1.94 -6.91
C ASN A 90 -20.95 2.93 -6.86
N GLY A 91 -21.23 4.19 -7.01
CA GLY A 91 -20.22 5.22 -7.13
C GLY A 91 -20.10 6.17 -5.96
N ALA A 92 -19.73 5.71 -4.74
CA ALA A 92 -19.34 6.64 -3.67
C ALA A 92 -18.14 7.49 -4.07
N TRP A 93 -17.30 6.99 -4.97
CA TRP A 93 -16.13 7.69 -5.53
C TRP A 93 -16.36 8.42 -6.84
N ARG A 94 -17.58 8.49 -7.34
CA ARG A 94 -17.85 9.14 -8.63
C ARG A 94 -17.46 10.61 -8.68
N ASN A 95 -17.38 11.27 -7.54
CA ASN A 95 -17.29 12.72 -7.45
C ASN A 95 -16.06 13.21 -6.69
N GLY A 96 -14.98 12.43 -6.60
CA GLY A 96 -13.81 12.85 -5.86
C GLY A 96 -12.51 12.23 -6.37
N ASP A 97 -11.39 12.81 -5.94
CA ASP A 97 -10.06 12.23 -6.18
C ASP A 97 -9.87 11.00 -5.29
N LEU A 98 -9.64 9.85 -5.89
CA LEU A 98 -9.38 8.61 -5.16
C LEU A 98 -7.99 8.55 -4.51
N PHE A 99 -7.06 9.32 -5.00
CA PHE A 99 -5.66 9.28 -4.59
C PHE A 99 -5.32 10.34 -3.56
N SER A 100 -6.33 10.96 -2.95
CA SER A 100 -6.18 12.00 -1.94
C SER A 100 -7.35 12.00 -0.96
N SER A 101 -7.11 12.43 0.29
CA SER A 101 -8.16 12.64 1.28
C SER A 101 -9.15 13.74 0.87
N LEU A 102 -8.71 14.74 0.11
CA LEU A 102 -9.58 15.82 -0.35
C LEU A 102 -10.20 15.47 -1.71
N ALA A 103 -11.55 15.52 -1.78
CA ALA A 103 -12.30 15.15 -2.98
C ALA A 103 -11.90 15.92 -4.24
N GLN A 104 -11.55 17.21 -4.10
CA GLN A 104 -11.09 18.03 -5.23
C GLN A 104 -9.68 17.65 -5.72
N GLY A 105 -8.94 16.86 -4.94
CA GLY A 105 -7.54 16.54 -5.19
C GLY A 105 -6.59 17.71 -5.02
N PRO A 106 -5.29 17.48 -4.99
CA PRO A 106 -4.27 18.51 -4.83
C PRO A 106 -4.00 19.27 -6.12
N THR A 107 -3.52 20.50 -5.99
CA THR A 107 -2.85 21.26 -7.06
C THR A 107 -1.34 21.29 -6.86
N VAL A 108 -0.86 20.93 -5.67
CA VAL A 108 0.55 20.78 -5.35
C VAL A 108 0.72 19.53 -4.49
N ALA A 109 1.74 18.75 -4.77
CA ALA A 109 2.11 17.58 -4.00
C ALA A 109 3.63 17.55 -3.78
N SER A 110 4.04 17.18 -2.56
CA SER A 110 5.44 17.01 -2.20
C SER A 110 5.62 15.74 -1.38
N VAL A 111 6.34 14.79 -1.93
CA VAL A 111 6.62 13.50 -1.26
C VAL A 111 7.84 13.65 -0.37
N ALA A 112 7.77 13.10 0.84
CA ALA A 112 8.90 13.09 1.77
C ALA A 112 10.06 12.23 1.22
N ASP A 113 11.28 12.69 1.45
CA ASP A 113 12.50 12.00 1.07
C ASP A 113 12.63 10.64 1.77
N ALA A 114 12.86 9.59 1.00
CA ALA A 114 13.03 8.23 1.52
C ALA A 114 14.34 8.03 2.28
N SER A 115 15.31 8.93 2.17
CA SER A 115 16.58 8.87 2.92
C SER A 115 16.41 8.93 4.43
N THR A 116 15.24 9.41 4.90
CA THR A 116 14.89 9.43 6.32
C THR A 116 14.44 8.08 6.89
N ILE A 117 14.29 7.06 6.02
CA ILE A 117 13.85 5.72 6.43
C ILE A 117 15.04 4.90 6.89
N PRO A 118 15.02 4.34 8.11
CA PRO A 118 16.19 3.70 8.72
C PRO A 118 16.65 2.40 8.02
N ASN A 119 15.83 1.80 7.16
CA ASN A 119 16.11 0.51 6.54
C ASN A 119 16.08 0.61 5.01
N SER A 120 17.25 0.65 4.38
CA SER A 120 17.42 0.69 2.93
C SER A 120 16.96 -0.59 2.21
N ASP A 121 16.82 -1.70 2.94
CA ASP A 121 16.41 -3.00 2.39
C ASP A 121 14.90 -3.26 2.54
N ALA A 122 14.14 -2.25 2.97
CA ALA A 122 12.70 -2.37 3.11
C ALA A 122 12.04 -2.59 1.74
N HIS A 123 11.18 -3.60 1.65
CA HIS A 123 10.36 -3.88 0.48
C HIS A 123 9.00 -3.18 0.52
N ASN A 124 8.73 -2.45 1.60
CA ASN A 124 7.46 -1.80 1.88
C ASN A 124 7.73 -0.52 2.66
N ILE A 125 7.50 0.63 2.05
CA ILE A 125 7.88 1.93 2.60
C ILE A 125 6.67 2.87 2.56
N PRO A 126 6.14 3.29 3.71
CA PRO A 126 5.18 4.38 3.78
C PRO A 126 5.91 5.73 3.66
N LEU A 127 5.49 6.57 2.73
CA LEU A 127 6.00 7.92 2.55
C LEU A 127 4.91 8.94 2.79
N ARG A 128 5.21 9.95 3.59
CA ARG A 128 4.31 11.10 3.77
C ARG A 128 4.27 11.93 2.50
N VAL A 129 3.08 12.39 2.16
CA VAL A 129 2.84 13.31 1.05
C VAL A 129 2.16 14.56 1.59
N ASP A 130 2.81 15.69 1.45
CA ASP A 130 2.27 16.99 1.75
C ASP A 130 1.50 17.50 0.51
N LEU A 131 0.23 17.78 0.68
CA LEU A 131 -0.70 18.13 -0.38
C LEU A 131 -1.33 19.49 -0.11
N SER A 132 -1.60 20.25 -1.17
CA SER A 132 -2.31 21.52 -1.03
C SER A 132 -3.17 21.87 -2.23
N ARG A 133 -4.24 22.65 -1.95
CA ARG A 133 -5.13 23.27 -2.93
C ARG A 133 -5.78 24.52 -2.33
N ASP A 134 -5.74 25.63 -3.03
CA ASP A 134 -6.46 26.88 -2.68
C ASP A 134 -6.24 27.32 -1.22
N GLY A 135 -4.98 27.24 -0.75
CA GLY A 135 -4.59 27.60 0.61
C GLY A 135 -4.89 26.55 1.69
N LYS A 136 -5.59 25.47 1.36
CA LYS A 136 -5.75 24.31 2.25
C LYS A 136 -4.53 23.40 2.11
N GLN A 137 -4.07 22.91 3.24
CA GLN A 137 -2.97 21.93 3.32
C GLN A 137 -3.45 20.69 4.07
N TRP A 138 -3.00 19.54 3.63
CA TRP A 138 -3.22 18.27 4.32
C TRP A 138 -2.09 17.30 4.02
N GLN A 139 -2.08 16.18 4.72
CA GLN A 139 -1.12 15.12 4.52
C GLN A 139 -1.85 13.81 4.26
N ASP A 140 -1.32 13.03 3.34
CA ASP A 140 -1.67 11.63 3.15
C ASP A 140 -0.39 10.79 3.21
N GLU A 141 -0.51 9.49 3.16
CA GLU A 141 0.62 8.57 3.13
C GLU A 141 0.49 7.65 1.93
N VAL A 142 1.53 7.58 1.12
CA VAL A 142 1.61 6.64 0.00
C VAL A 142 2.45 5.42 0.40
N LEU A 143 1.89 4.24 0.22
CA LEU A 143 2.57 2.99 0.47
C LEU A 143 3.31 2.55 -0.78
N MET A 144 4.64 2.54 -0.72
CA MET A 144 5.51 2.07 -1.78
C MET A 144 5.94 0.63 -1.51
N ILE A 145 5.80 -0.23 -2.51
CA ILE A 145 6.34 -1.60 -2.44
C ILE A 145 7.34 -1.84 -3.56
N ARG A 146 8.13 -2.89 -3.40
CA ARG A 146 9.07 -3.33 -4.42
C ARG A 146 8.53 -4.57 -5.13
N GLU A 147 8.29 -4.45 -6.43
CA GLU A 147 7.95 -5.55 -7.34
C GLU A 147 9.15 -5.82 -8.26
N GLY A 148 9.91 -6.88 -7.98
CA GLY A 148 11.19 -7.11 -8.66
C GLY A 148 12.16 -5.95 -8.41
N THR A 149 12.58 -5.26 -9.46
CA THR A 149 13.45 -4.08 -9.38
C THR A 149 12.70 -2.75 -9.30
N CYS A 150 11.37 -2.77 -9.44
CA CYS A 150 10.52 -1.58 -9.54
C CYS A 150 10.01 -1.12 -8.18
N TRP A 151 10.11 0.18 -7.89
CA TRP A 151 9.29 0.80 -6.86
C TRP A 151 7.94 1.20 -7.44
N VAL A 152 6.86 0.92 -6.70
CA VAL A 152 5.48 1.18 -7.16
C VAL A 152 4.57 1.52 -5.99
N VAL A 153 3.53 2.29 -6.28
CA VAL A 153 2.46 2.63 -5.33
C VAL A 153 1.52 1.43 -5.18
N ASP A 154 1.35 0.94 -3.98
CA ASP A 154 0.45 -0.19 -3.67
C ASP A 154 -0.83 0.23 -2.96
N ASP A 155 -0.77 1.28 -2.14
CA ASP A 155 -1.93 1.82 -1.46
C ASP A 155 -1.74 3.31 -1.10
N ILE A 156 -2.81 3.99 -0.74
CA ILE A 156 -2.78 5.33 -0.21
C ILE A 156 -3.59 5.35 1.08
N ARG A 157 -2.99 5.82 2.17
CA ARG A 157 -3.67 6.03 3.44
C ARG A 157 -4.14 7.47 3.52
N TYR A 158 -5.44 7.63 3.70
CA TYR A 158 -6.06 8.94 3.89
C TYR A 158 -5.86 9.39 5.34
N ALA A 159 -5.03 10.41 5.55
CA ALA A 159 -4.78 10.95 6.88
C ALA A 159 -5.85 11.97 7.30
N ALA A 160 -6.53 12.60 6.34
CA ALA A 160 -7.65 13.50 6.59
C ALA A 160 -8.98 12.80 6.26
N ASN A 161 -9.91 12.78 7.22
CA ASN A 161 -11.20 12.06 7.13
C ASN A 161 -12.28 12.82 6.32
N TRP A 162 -11.94 13.39 5.16
CA TRP A 162 -12.85 14.34 4.54
C TRP A 162 -13.76 13.80 3.45
N SER A 163 -13.38 12.75 2.75
CA SER A 163 -14.05 12.43 1.49
C SER A 163 -14.40 10.95 1.29
N HIS A 164 -13.80 10.07 2.05
CA HIS A 164 -13.97 8.63 1.86
C HIS A 164 -14.57 7.98 3.11
N PRO A 165 -15.89 7.90 3.19
CA PRO A 165 -16.57 7.42 4.39
C PRO A 165 -16.18 5.97 4.69
N GLY A 166 -15.70 5.74 5.91
CA GLY A 166 -15.50 4.43 6.48
C GLY A 166 -14.22 3.70 6.11
N SER A 167 -13.31 4.32 5.35
CA SER A 167 -12.06 3.68 4.97
C SER A 167 -10.83 4.48 5.39
N GLY A 168 -9.81 3.75 5.87
CA GLY A 168 -8.50 4.32 6.14
C GLY A 168 -7.58 4.38 4.91
N THR A 169 -7.84 3.56 3.89
CA THR A 169 -6.99 3.45 2.69
C THR A 169 -7.79 3.34 1.40
N LEU A 170 -7.12 3.63 0.28
CA LEU A 170 -7.67 3.44 -1.07
C LEU A 170 -8.08 1.99 -1.30
N GLY A 171 -7.22 1.02 -0.93
CA GLY A 171 -7.53 -0.40 -1.07
C GLY A 171 -8.79 -0.81 -0.33
N GLN A 172 -8.94 -0.38 0.93
CA GLN A 172 -10.14 -0.62 1.72
C GLN A 172 -11.39 0.02 1.08
N THR A 173 -11.26 1.23 0.56
CA THR A 173 -12.33 1.92 -0.16
C THR A 173 -12.78 1.10 -1.37
N LEU A 174 -11.84 0.60 -2.18
CA LEU A 174 -12.14 -0.20 -3.36
C LEU A 174 -12.76 -1.56 -3.03
N GLU A 175 -12.42 -2.15 -1.89
CA GLU A 175 -12.99 -3.44 -1.43
C GLU A 175 -14.39 -3.30 -0.86
N HIS A 176 -14.68 -2.20 -0.17
CA HIS A 176 -16.01 -1.95 0.42
C HIS A 176 -17.12 -1.88 -0.62
N GLU A 177 -16.80 -1.45 -1.83
CA GLU A 177 -17.77 -1.30 -2.91
C GLU A 177 -18.02 -2.59 -3.71
N LYS A 178 -17.27 -3.66 -3.41
CA LYS A 178 -17.52 -4.98 -4.03
C LYS A 178 -18.69 -5.73 -3.38
N LYS A 179 -19.19 -5.25 -2.25
CA LYS A 179 -20.32 -5.84 -1.50
C LYS A 179 -21.64 -5.12 -1.81
#